data_7c27be7b15f05ae2d895ef31c3fa973b
#
_entry.id   7c27be7b15f05ae2d895ef31c3fa973b
#
_cell.length_a   1.000
_cell.length_b   1.000
_cell.length_c   1.000
_cell.angle_alpha   90.00
_cell.angle_beta   90.00
_cell.angle_gamma   90.00
#
_symmetry.space_group_name_H-M   'P 1'
#
loop_
_entity.id
_entity.type
_entity.pdbx_description
1 polymer ?
#
loop_
_entity_poly.entity_id
_entity_poly.type
_entity_poly.pdbx_seq_one_letter_code
_entity_poly.pdbx_strand_id
1 'polypeptide(L)'
;LSKGDFTHTPELYLADEAMMRGETAFTPRQLTDLNPWFAGMLSEPRELWMDTLDGESRVQGFVFPPQGMEEGKKYPAVVYIHGGPTPFIGAALTYEHQCILGAGMGLIVMNFRGSSGYGEAHQSMTRAYDGGAMTDILQFTDLAVRECPWMDGERLGVTGGSFGGYMTNWICGHTKRFKAAVTQRSIANELIQYASSDMAGSSKDYADFSDFMMEQLKKSPVSYAEKIDIPFLILHGMNDMRCPVEHAHQLFSAVRETHPDLPVKMILFPGMTHSFPMGGPIDLRIAHYDAMIGWFKKYL
;
A
#
# COMPACT_ATOMS: atom_id res chain seq x y z
N LEU A 1 15.97 2.60 -24.06
CA LEU A 1 15.37 3.07 -22.80
C LEU A 1 13.92 2.61 -22.72
N SER A 2 13.43 2.33 -21.52
CA SER A 2 12.01 2.20 -21.24
C SER A 2 11.56 3.44 -20.47
N LYS A 3 10.46 4.06 -20.89
CA LYS A 3 9.88 5.23 -20.25
C LYS A 3 8.36 5.07 -20.14
N GLY A 4 7.84 5.29 -18.96
CA GLY A 4 6.42 5.40 -18.63
C GLY A 4 6.24 6.36 -17.48
N ASP A 5 5.01 6.67 -17.13
CA ASP A 5 4.65 7.49 -15.98
C ASP A 5 3.31 7.02 -15.38
N PHE A 6 2.65 7.84 -14.57
CA PHE A 6 1.37 7.49 -13.95
C PHE A 6 0.23 7.29 -14.95
N THR A 7 0.32 7.88 -16.14
CA THR A 7 -0.74 7.91 -17.16
C THR A 7 -0.35 7.28 -18.49
N HIS A 8 0.89 6.86 -18.60
CA HIS A 8 1.40 6.19 -19.80
C HIS A 8 2.04 4.86 -19.44
N THR A 9 1.66 3.83 -20.19
CA THR A 9 2.33 2.53 -20.12
C THR A 9 3.80 2.66 -20.52
N PRO A 10 4.70 1.80 -19.98
CA PRO A 10 6.09 1.80 -20.40
C PRO A 10 6.23 1.51 -21.90
N GLU A 11 6.88 2.41 -22.63
CA GLU A 11 7.20 2.29 -24.05
C GLU A 11 8.72 2.28 -24.27
N LEU A 12 9.17 1.76 -25.40
CA LEU A 12 10.58 1.75 -25.78
C LEU A 12 10.97 3.04 -26.48
N TYR A 13 12.13 3.55 -26.12
CA TYR A 13 12.73 4.76 -26.69
C TYR A 13 14.18 4.52 -27.11
N LEU A 14 14.59 5.10 -28.22
CA LEU A 14 15.97 5.13 -28.67
C LEU A 14 16.61 6.48 -28.31
N ALA A 15 17.68 6.44 -27.54
CA ALA A 15 18.61 7.55 -27.37
C ALA A 15 19.94 7.20 -28.09
N ASP A 16 20.54 8.14 -28.78
CA ASP A 16 21.85 7.95 -29.38
C ASP A 16 22.98 8.16 -28.34
N GLU A 17 24.21 7.90 -28.76
CA GLU A 17 25.38 7.98 -27.89
C GLU A 17 25.68 9.43 -27.43
N ALA A 18 25.45 10.42 -28.26
CA ALA A 18 25.68 11.84 -27.93
C ALA A 18 24.68 12.30 -26.83
N MET A 19 23.41 11.88 -26.93
CA MET A 19 22.40 12.10 -25.88
C MET A 19 22.82 11.44 -24.56
N MET A 20 23.29 10.19 -24.60
CA MET A 20 23.70 9.45 -23.42
C MET A 20 24.94 10.02 -22.72
N ARG A 21 25.81 10.70 -23.48
CA ARG A 21 26.98 11.41 -22.94
C ARG A 21 26.71 12.85 -22.52
N GLY A 22 25.49 13.35 -22.74
CA GLY A 22 25.14 14.75 -22.45
C GLY A 22 25.71 15.76 -23.41
N GLU A 23 26.17 15.33 -24.59
CA GLU A 23 26.74 16.20 -25.66
C GLU A 23 25.62 16.91 -26.44
N THR A 24 24.41 16.35 -26.42
CA THR A 24 23.20 16.94 -27.03
C THR A 24 22.02 16.89 -26.06
N ALA A 25 20.94 17.63 -26.35
CA ALA A 25 19.71 17.59 -25.58
C ALA A 25 19.14 16.16 -25.54
N PHE A 26 18.64 15.74 -24.38
CA PHE A 26 18.09 14.41 -24.18
C PHE A 26 16.64 14.35 -24.73
N THR A 27 16.51 14.04 -26.01
CA THR A 27 15.22 13.93 -26.73
C THR A 27 15.09 12.55 -27.40
N PRO A 28 14.93 11.47 -26.61
CA PRO A 28 14.89 10.12 -27.16
C PRO A 28 13.66 9.92 -28.06
N ARG A 29 13.85 9.22 -29.19
CA ARG A 29 12.78 8.90 -30.15
C ARG A 29 11.99 7.70 -29.67
N GLN A 30 10.67 7.83 -29.55
CA GLN A 30 9.78 6.70 -29.24
C GLN A 30 9.80 5.67 -30.37
N LEU A 31 9.88 4.39 -30.00
CA LEU A 31 9.92 3.25 -30.93
C LEU A 31 8.63 2.43 -30.89
N THR A 32 7.92 2.40 -29.78
CA THR A 32 6.70 1.60 -29.60
C THR A 32 5.54 2.46 -29.12
N ASP A 33 4.33 2.08 -29.47
CA ASP A 33 3.07 2.62 -28.97
C ASP A 33 2.14 1.41 -28.79
N LEU A 34 2.34 0.67 -27.69
CA LEU A 34 1.71 -0.64 -27.46
C LEU A 34 0.28 -0.53 -26.94
N ASN A 35 -0.04 0.56 -26.25
CA ASN A 35 -1.32 0.74 -25.59
C ASN A 35 -1.94 2.13 -25.83
N PRO A 36 -2.10 2.61 -27.07
CA PRO A 36 -2.58 3.95 -27.38
C PRO A 36 -4.02 4.19 -26.88
N TRP A 37 -4.80 3.13 -26.69
CA TRP A 37 -6.17 3.16 -26.20
C TRP A 37 -6.28 3.58 -24.71
N PHE A 38 -5.17 3.52 -23.95
CA PHE A 38 -5.12 4.03 -22.57
C PHE A 38 -5.05 5.56 -22.51
N ALA A 39 -4.65 6.22 -23.58
CA ALA A 39 -4.49 7.68 -23.58
C ALA A 39 -5.80 8.36 -23.16
N GLY A 40 -5.71 9.23 -22.15
CA GLY A 40 -6.86 9.98 -21.63
C GLY A 40 -7.81 9.18 -20.72
N MET A 41 -7.56 7.90 -20.49
CA MET A 41 -8.38 7.08 -19.56
C MET A 41 -7.85 7.09 -18.13
N LEU A 42 -6.64 7.58 -17.90
CA LEU A 42 -5.96 7.52 -16.62
C LEU A 42 -5.98 8.87 -15.93
N SER A 43 -6.11 8.85 -14.60
CA SER A 43 -6.15 10.08 -13.81
C SER A 43 -4.74 10.61 -13.54
N GLU A 44 -4.54 11.90 -13.78
CA GLU A 44 -3.30 12.59 -13.40
C GLU A 44 -3.27 12.84 -11.90
N PRO A 45 -2.18 12.55 -11.21
CA PRO A 45 -2.05 12.84 -9.80
C PRO A 45 -1.69 14.30 -9.54
N ARG A 46 -2.13 14.81 -8.39
CA ARG A 46 -1.55 15.99 -7.77
C ARG A 46 -0.42 15.53 -6.82
N GLU A 47 0.78 16.01 -7.05
CA GLU A 47 1.90 15.81 -6.14
C GLU A 47 1.76 16.74 -4.94
N LEU A 48 1.98 16.20 -3.73
CA LEU A 48 2.01 16.95 -2.48
C LEU A 48 3.27 16.61 -1.69
N TRP A 49 3.74 17.58 -0.92
CA TRP A 49 4.85 17.43 0.02
C TRP A 49 4.44 17.88 1.41
N MET A 50 4.90 17.17 2.42
CA MET A 50 4.61 17.44 3.82
C MET A 50 5.90 17.31 4.65
N ASP A 51 6.18 18.28 5.49
CA ASP A 51 7.21 18.13 6.52
C ASP A 51 6.67 17.23 7.65
N THR A 52 7.48 16.29 8.15
CA THR A 52 7.10 15.43 9.27
C THR A 52 6.95 16.26 10.56
N LEU A 53 6.12 15.78 11.51
CA LEU A 53 5.86 16.53 12.77
C LEU A 53 7.12 16.83 13.58
N ASP A 54 8.10 15.94 13.52
CA ASP A 54 9.40 16.12 14.18
C ASP A 54 10.35 17.05 13.42
N GLY A 55 9.98 17.44 12.19
CA GLY A 55 10.81 18.29 11.33
C GLY A 55 12.05 17.60 10.76
N GLU A 56 12.20 16.29 10.96
CA GLU A 56 13.42 15.57 10.57
C GLU A 56 13.40 15.07 9.14
N SER A 57 12.23 15.09 8.47
CA SER A 57 12.08 14.58 7.11
C SER A 57 10.93 15.24 6.36
N ARG A 58 10.83 14.93 5.06
CA ARG A 58 9.70 15.32 4.21
C ARG A 58 9.11 14.09 3.53
N VAL A 59 7.80 14.04 3.49
CA VAL A 59 7.02 12.99 2.82
C VAL A 59 6.50 13.53 1.50
N GLN A 60 6.87 12.88 0.40
CA GLN A 60 6.26 13.06 -0.91
C GLN A 60 5.11 12.10 -1.09
N GLY A 61 4.04 12.54 -1.70
CA GLY A 61 2.97 11.65 -2.11
C GLY A 61 2.16 12.22 -3.26
N PHE A 62 1.25 11.38 -3.74
CA PHE A 62 0.45 11.65 -4.92
C PHE A 62 -1.02 11.38 -4.61
N VAL A 63 -1.88 12.31 -5.00
CA VAL A 63 -3.33 12.23 -4.79
C VAL A 63 -3.99 12.21 -6.15
N PHE A 64 -4.67 11.10 -6.45
CA PHE A 64 -5.35 10.90 -7.72
C PHE A 64 -6.84 11.12 -7.56
N PRO A 65 -7.47 11.96 -8.40
CA PRO A 65 -8.93 12.03 -8.47
C PRO A 65 -9.50 10.75 -9.10
N PRO A 66 -10.75 10.36 -8.74
CA PRO A 66 -11.41 9.24 -9.41
C PRO A 66 -11.60 9.52 -10.90
N GLN A 67 -11.63 8.47 -11.72
CA GLN A 67 -11.96 8.61 -13.13
C GLN A 67 -13.39 9.13 -13.30
N GLY A 68 -13.58 10.03 -14.25
CA GLY A 68 -14.89 10.62 -14.52
C GLY A 68 -15.41 11.54 -13.39
N MET A 69 -14.52 12.13 -12.60
CA MET A 69 -14.91 13.07 -11.53
C MET A 69 -15.72 14.24 -12.08
N GLU A 70 -16.84 14.53 -11.41
CA GLU A 70 -17.71 15.66 -11.71
C GLU A 70 -17.45 16.82 -10.72
N GLU A 71 -17.43 18.03 -11.23
CA GLU A 71 -17.25 19.24 -10.41
C GLU A 71 -18.33 19.36 -9.32
N GLY A 72 -17.92 19.73 -8.11
CA GLY A 72 -18.83 19.92 -6.97
C GLY A 72 -19.26 18.63 -6.25
N LYS A 73 -18.96 17.45 -6.78
CA LYS A 73 -19.22 16.18 -6.09
C LYS A 73 -18.09 15.80 -5.15
N LYS A 74 -18.46 15.09 -4.08
CA LYS A 74 -17.50 14.48 -3.15
C LYS A 74 -17.42 12.97 -3.36
N TYR A 75 -16.19 12.44 -3.31
CA TYR A 75 -15.89 11.05 -3.59
C TYR A 75 -15.15 10.40 -2.41
N PRO A 76 -15.41 9.11 -2.12
CA PRO A 76 -14.59 8.36 -1.19
C PRO A 76 -13.16 8.26 -1.74
N ALA A 77 -12.21 8.01 -0.85
CA ALA A 77 -10.83 7.77 -1.25
C ALA A 77 -10.20 6.61 -0.48
N VAL A 78 -9.22 5.98 -1.09
CA VAL A 78 -8.46 4.87 -0.51
C VAL A 78 -7.01 5.31 -0.29
N VAL A 79 -6.50 5.11 0.92
CA VAL A 79 -5.08 5.24 1.23
C VAL A 79 -4.42 3.91 0.89
N TYR A 80 -3.51 3.93 -0.07
CA TYR A 80 -2.72 2.76 -0.46
C TYR A 80 -1.31 2.87 0.11
N ILE A 81 -0.94 1.90 0.93
CA ILE A 81 0.35 1.83 1.61
C ILE A 81 1.23 0.81 0.88
N HIS A 82 2.36 1.25 0.34
CA HIS A 82 3.27 0.36 -0.37
C HIS A 82 3.98 -0.62 0.57
N GLY A 83 4.42 -1.74 0.01
CA GLY A 83 5.20 -2.76 0.74
C GLY A 83 6.68 -2.40 0.87
N GLY A 84 7.41 -3.27 1.50
CA GLY A 84 8.87 -3.15 1.67
C GLY A 84 9.29 -3.14 3.12
N PRO A 85 9.42 -1.97 3.80
CA PRO A 85 9.05 -0.57 3.49
C PRO A 85 10.02 0.19 2.58
N THR A 86 11.18 -0.35 2.26
CA THR A 86 12.25 0.35 1.53
C THR A 86 11.98 0.72 0.06
N PRO A 87 11.12 0.06 -0.73
CA PRO A 87 10.68 0.59 -2.02
C PRO A 87 10.03 1.97 -1.91
N PHE A 88 9.81 2.63 -3.05
CA PHE A 88 9.13 3.93 -3.12
C PHE A 88 8.08 3.95 -4.23
N ILE A 89 7.11 4.85 -4.12
CA ILE A 89 6.16 5.18 -5.17
C ILE A 89 6.80 6.23 -6.07
N GLY A 90 7.11 5.83 -7.30
CA GLY A 90 7.58 6.73 -8.37
C GLY A 90 6.54 6.90 -9.46
N ALA A 91 6.88 7.68 -10.49
CA ALA A 91 6.02 7.91 -11.64
C ALA A 91 5.92 6.62 -12.51
N ALA A 92 5.04 5.70 -12.10
CA ALA A 92 4.80 4.45 -12.78
C ALA A 92 3.32 4.07 -12.74
N LEU A 93 2.82 3.52 -13.84
CA LEU A 93 1.46 2.99 -13.91
C LEU A 93 1.35 1.74 -13.03
N THR A 94 0.39 1.74 -12.11
CA THR A 94 0.08 0.61 -11.25
C THR A 94 -1.37 0.17 -11.48
N TYR A 95 -1.58 -1.07 -11.92
CA TYR A 95 -2.93 -1.58 -12.24
C TYR A 95 -3.88 -1.52 -11.06
N GLU A 96 -3.42 -1.86 -9.87
CA GLU A 96 -4.23 -1.81 -8.65
C GLU A 96 -4.75 -0.39 -8.36
N HIS A 97 -3.91 0.62 -8.57
CA HIS A 97 -4.29 2.03 -8.45
C HIS A 97 -5.41 2.37 -9.46
N GLN A 98 -5.25 1.95 -10.70
CA GLN A 98 -6.23 2.22 -11.76
C GLN A 98 -7.56 1.49 -11.51
N CYS A 99 -7.56 0.31 -10.90
CA CYS A 99 -8.79 -0.38 -10.49
C CYS A 99 -9.58 0.44 -9.43
N ILE A 100 -8.88 1.04 -8.46
CA ILE A 100 -9.50 1.90 -7.44
C ILE A 100 -10.10 3.16 -8.10
N LEU A 101 -9.32 3.83 -8.95
CA LEU A 101 -9.73 5.07 -9.64
C LEU A 101 -10.89 4.83 -10.59
N GLY A 102 -10.85 3.76 -11.40
CA GLY A 102 -11.93 3.36 -12.30
C GLY A 102 -13.20 2.90 -11.59
N ALA A 103 -13.10 2.58 -10.31
CA ALA A 103 -14.25 2.26 -9.47
C ALA A 103 -14.97 3.50 -8.90
N GLY A 104 -14.50 4.71 -9.23
CA GLY A 104 -15.07 5.98 -8.77
C GLY A 104 -14.58 6.41 -7.39
N MET A 105 -13.44 5.91 -6.95
CA MET A 105 -12.80 6.30 -5.68
C MET A 105 -11.49 7.05 -5.96
N GLY A 106 -11.17 8.06 -5.16
CA GLY A 106 -9.86 8.69 -5.19
C GLY A 106 -8.80 7.79 -4.55
N LEU A 107 -7.53 8.11 -4.78
CA LEU A 107 -6.40 7.36 -4.25
C LEU A 107 -5.38 8.31 -3.64
N ILE A 108 -4.86 7.95 -2.47
CA ILE A 108 -3.76 8.62 -1.79
C ILE A 108 -2.62 7.62 -1.67
N VAL A 109 -1.44 7.97 -2.19
CA VAL A 109 -0.20 7.20 -2.03
C VAL A 109 0.91 8.12 -1.56
N MET A 110 1.84 7.63 -0.75
CA MET A 110 2.94 8.45 -0.24
C MET A 110 4.18 7.62 0.04
N ASN A 111 5.31 8.31 0.08
CA ASN A 111 6.61 7.79 0.47
C ASN A 111 6.90 8.17 1.93
N PHE A 112 6.31 7.40 2.85
CA PHE A 112 6.48 7.57 4.30
C PHE A 112 7.90 7.18 4.75
N ARG A 113 8.29 7.53 5.96
CA ARG A 113 9.58 7.10 6.55
C ARG A 113 9.75 5.59 6.49
N GLY A 114 10.86 5.13 5.91
CA GLY A 114 11.15 3.77 5.49
C GLY A 114 11.35 3.66 3.98
N SER A 115 10.75 4.56 3.18
CA SER A 115 10.89 4.58 1.72
C SER A 115 12.26 5.05 1.27
N SER A 116 12.78 4.48 0.18
CA SER A 116 14.03 4.90 -0.44
C SER A 116 13.87 6.17 -1.29
N GLY A 117 15.01 6.76 -1.72
CA GLY A 117 15.03 7.93 -2.59
C GLY A 117 15.12 9.28 -1.88
N TYR A 118 15.02 9.32 -0.55
CA TYR A 118 15.00 10.54 0.27
C TYR A 118 16.17 10.62 1.26
N GLY A 119 17.19 9.81 1.06
CA GLY A 119 18.37 9.71 1.92
C GLY A 119 18.23 8.63 3.01
N GLU A 120 19.37 8.30 3.62
CA GLU A 120 19.50 7.17 4.55
C GLU A 120 18.65 7.35 5.82
N ALA A 121 18.57 8.57 6.36
CA ALA A 121 17.78 8.87 7.54
C ALA A 121 16.28 8.64 7.32
N HIS A 122 15.76 8.95 6.13
CA HIS A 122 14.37 8.68 5.76
C HIS A 122 14.11 7.18 5.57
N GLN A 123 15.07 6.47 4.96
CA GLN A 123 14.97 5.03 4.65
C GLN A 123 15.10 4.11 5.87
N SER A 124 15.33 4.64 7.07
CA SER A 124 15.55 3.85 8.27
C SER A 124 14.39 2.90 8.58
N MET A 125 14.68 1.59 8.62
CA MET A 125 13.73 0.54 8.99
C MET A 125 13.22 0.71 10.42
N THR A 126 14.07 1.14 11.35
CA THR A 126 13.68 1.41 12.74
C THR A 126 12.57 2.45 12.78
N ARG A 127 12.70 3.55 12.04
CA ARG A 127 11.69 4.61 11.99
C ARG A 127 10.38 4.17 11.34
N ALA A 128 10.41 3.18 10.47
CA ALA A 128 9.19 2.61 9.88
C ALA A 128 8.37 1.83 10.92
N TYR A 129 9.03 1.09 11.81
CA TYR A 129 8.37 0.20 12.79
C TYR A 129 8.11 0.84 14.16
N ASP A 130 8.74 1.95 14.51
CA ASP A 130 8.57 2.65 15.81
C ASP A 130 7.45 3.70 15.82
N GLY A 131 6.52 3.63 14.84
CA GLY A 131 5.36 4.51 14.73
C GLY A 131 5.55 5.69 13.78
N GLY A 132 6.75 5.94 13.27
CA GLY A 132 7.03 7.04 12.34
C GLY A 132 6.23 6.92 11.04
N ALA A 133 6.20 5.73 10.43
CA ALA A 133 5.43 5.50 9.21
C ALA A 133 3.92 5.71 9.42
N MET A 134 3.34 5.23 10.52
CA MET A 134 1.92 5.45 10.81
C MET A 134 1.60 6.95 10.95
N THR A 135 2.44 7.68 11.67
CA THR A 135 2.27 9.12 11.86
C THR A 135 2.31 9.86 10.52
N ASP A 136 3.28 9.54 9.66
CA ASP A 136 3.41 10.15 8.34
C ASP A 136 2.19 9.87 7.46
N ILE A 137 1.72 8.61 7.44
CA ILE A 137 0.54 8.19 6.66
C ILE A 137 -0.71 8.94 7.09
N LEU A 138 -0.97 9.03 8.40
CA LEU A 138 -2.16 9.73 8.91
C LEU A 138 -2.11 11.22 8.61
N GLN A 139 -0.96 11.87 8.84
CA GLN A 139 -0.79 13.28 8.54
C GLN A 139 -0.89 13.62 7.06
N PHE A 140 -0.26 12.80 6.21
CA PHE A 140 -0.38 12.98 4.77
C PHE A 140 -1.82 12.76 4.27
N THR A 141 -2.55 11.82 4.88
CA THR A 141 -3.98 11.62 4.61
C THR A 141 -4.79 12.89 4.95
N ASP A 142 -4.53 13.51 6.09
CA ASP A 142 -5.22 14.75 6.49
C ASP A 142 -4.83 15.93 5.60
N LEU A 143 -3.56 16.02 5.16
CA LEU A 143 -3.12 16.97 4.15
C LEU A 143 -3.88 16.77 2.84
N ALA A 144 -3.98 15.54 2.33
CA ALA A 144 -4.67 15.22 1.09
C ALA A 144 -6.16 15.60 1.14
N VAL A 145 -6.85 15.31 2.25
CA VAL A 145 -8.26 15.70 2.45
C VAL A 145 -8.42 17.22 2.42
N ARG A 146 -7.53 17.97 3.08
CA ARG A 146 -7.56 19.43 3.10
C ARG A 146 -7.29 20.04 1.73
N GLU A 147 -6.33 19.51 1.00
CA GLU A 147 -5.86 20.04 -0.29
C GLU A 147 -6.71 19.63 -1.49
N CYS A 148 -7.56 18.61 -1.34
CA CYS A 148 -8.41 18.06 -2.40
C CYS A 148 -9.88 18.17 -2.04
N PRO A 149 -10.57 19.31 -2.36
CA PRO A 149 -11.95 19.57 -1.96
C PRO A 149 -12.99 18.55 -2.45
N TRP A 150 -12.68 17.80 -3.52
CA TRP A 150 -13.50 16.70 -4.04
C TRP A 150 -13.49 15.45 -3.14
N MET A 151 -12.52 15.33 -2.23
CA MET A 151 -12.39 14.16 -1.37
C MET A 151 -13.35 14.26 -0.17
N ASP A 152 -14.04 13.17 0.11
CA ASP A 152 -14.85 13.03 1.31
C ASP A 152 -14.02 12.44 2.44
N GLY A 153 -13.58 13.27 3.35
CA GLY A 153 -12.75 12.87 4.48
C GLY A 153 -13.45 11.92 5.48
N GLU A 154 -14.79 11.76 5.39
CA GLU A 154 -15.55 10.82 6.21
C GLU A 154 -15.69 9.43 5.55
N ARG A 155 -15.33 9.29 4.28
CA ARG A 155 -15.40 8.04 3.52
C ARG A 155 -14.02 7.62 3.03
N LEU A 156 -13.13 7.29 3.97
CA LEU A 156 -11.77 6.85 3.67
C LEU A 156 -11.61 5.36 3.93
N GLY A 157 -11.03 4.66 2.96
CA GLY A 157 -10.55 3.29 3.08
C GLY A 157 -9.03 3.22 3.22
N VAL A 158 -8.52 2.10 3.69
CA VAL A 158 -7.07 1.84 3.77
C VAL A 158 -6.76 0.44 3.23
N THR A 159 -5.67 0.35 2.46
CA THR A 159 -5.18 -0.92 1.92
C THR A 159 -3.67 -0.90 1.75
N GLY A 160 -3.09 -2.07 1.67
CA GLY A 160 -1.69 -2.27 1.33
C GLY A 160 -1.30 -3.74 1.37
N GLY A 161 -0.16 -4.06 0.77
CA GLY A 161 0.36 -5.42 0.72
C GLY A 161 1.71 -5.55 1.39
N SER A 162 2.02 -6.73 1.95
CA SER A 162 3.30 -6.98 2.63
C SER A 162 3.47 -6.05 3.84
N PHE A 163 4.53 -5.26 3.93
CA PHE A 163 4.67 -4.20 4.93
C PHE A 163 3.48 -3.22 4.88
N GLY A 164 2.97 -2.87 3.70
CA GLY A 164 1.76 -2.04 3.59
C GLY A 164 0.54 -2.72 4.20
N GLY A 165 0.43 -4.05 4.12
CA GLY A 165 -0.57 -4.84 4.81
C GLY A 165 -0.36 -4.87 6.33
N TYR A 166 0.89 -5.01 6.78
CA TYR A 166 1.27 -4.82 8.19
C TYR A 166 0.78 -3.48 8.71
N MET A 167 1.10 -2.41 8.00
CA MET A 167 0.73 -1.06 8.38
C MET A 167 -0.78 -0.82 8.31
N THR A 168 -1.49 -1.44 7.35
CA THR A 168 -2.96 -1.46 7.29
C THR A 168 -3.55 -2.08 8.57
N ASN A 169 -3.06 -3.25 8.98
CA ASN A 169 -3.48 -3.94 10.20
C ASN A 169 -3.18 -3.09 11.45
N TRP A 170 -1.96 -2.52 11.49
CA TRP A 170 -1.49 -1.69 12.60
C TRP A 170 -2.36 -0.44 12.78
N ILE A 171 -2.58 0.30 11.70
CA ILE A 171 -3.41 1.51 11.70
C ILE A 171 -4.83 1.20 12.17
N CYS A 172 -5.46 0.11 11.69
CA CYS A 172 -6.81 -0.28 12.09
C CYS A 172 -6.92 -0.62 13.59
N GLY A 173 -5.83 -1.13 14.19
CA GLY A 173 -5.75 -1.38 15.63
C GLY A 173 -5.46 -0.13 16.48
N HIS A 174 -5.11 1.02 15.87
CA HIS A 174 -4.63 2.20 16.60
C HIS A 174 -5.41 3.49 16.31
N THR A 175 -6.25 3.54 15.28
CA THR A 175 -7.04 4.73 14.93
C THR A 175 -8.40 4.36 14.36
N LYS A 176 -9.38 5.27 14.47
CA LYS A 176 -10.73 5.17 13.89
C LYS A 176 -10.89 6.03 12.62
N ARG A 177 -9.77 6.38 11.98
CA ARG A 177 -9.74 7.30 10.83
C ARG A 177 -10.42 6.72 9.58
N PHE A 178 -10.44 5.40 9.44
CA PHE A 178 -10.91 4.71 8.24
C PHE A 178 -12.26 4.03 8.46
N LYS A 179 -13.03 3.84 7.39
CA LYS A 179 -14.37 3.20 7.40
C LYS A 179 -14.36 1.77 6.89
N ALA A 180 -13.35 1.38 6.14
CA ALA A 180 -13.15 0.02 5.66
C ALA A 180 -11.65 -0.24 5.41
N ALA A 181 -11.24 -1.49 5.56
CA ALA A 181 -9.87 -1.90 5.29
C ALA A 181 -9.82 -3.16 4.43
N VAL A 182 -8.79 -3.22 3.58
CA VAL A 182 -8.41 -4.41 2.83
C VAL A 182 -6.92 -4.66 3.06
N THR A 183 -6.57 -5.70 3.78
CA THR A 183 -5.17 -6.08 4.01
C THR A 183 -4.78 -7.22 3.06
N GLN A 184 -3.61 -7.11 2.45
CA GLN A 184 -3.19 -8.01 1.38
C GLN A 184 -1.83 -8.62 1.72
N ARG A 185 -1.69 -9.97 1.61
CA ARG A 185 -0.42 -10.67 1.85
C ARG A 185 0.38 -10.06 3.01
N SER A 186 -0.30 -9.87 4.12
CA SER A 186 0.15 -8.99 5.20
C SER A 186 0.88 -9.75 6.31
N ILE A 187 1.64 -9.00 7.09
CA ILE A 187 2.19 -9.46 8.38
C ILE A 187 1.17 -9.10 9.47
N ALA A 188 0.81 -10.06 10.31
CA ALA A 188 -0.05 -9.85 11.46
C ALA A 188 0.65 -10.18 12.79
N ASN A 189 1.67 -11.05 12.75
CA ASN A 189 2.40 -11.51 13.93
C ASN A 189 3.90 -11.63 13.61
N GLU A 190 4.71 -10.81 14.24
CA GLU A 190 6.17 -10.78 14.02
C GLU A 190 6.86 -12.09 14.46
N LEU A 191 6.25 -12.89 15.35
CA LEU A 191 6.78 -14.22 15.70
C LEU A 191 6.61 -15.22 14.56
N ILE A 192 5.47 -15.18 13.83
CA ILE A 192 5.28 -16.00 12.64
C ILE A 192 6.27 -15.55 11.56
N GLN A 193 6.42 -14.24 11.39
CA GLN A 193 7.38 -13.67 10.44
C GLN A 193 8.81 -14.12 10.75
N TYR A 194 9.21 -14.11 12.01
CA TYR A 194 10.52 -14.61 12.46
C TYR A 194 10.69 -16.10 12.22
N ALA A 195 9.69 -16.92 12.53
CA ALA A 195 9.84 -18.38 12.60
C ALA A 195 9.62 -19.10 11.25
N SER A 196 8.80 -18.52 10.36
CA SER A 196 8.25 -19.23 9.19
C SER A 196 8.49 -18.52 7.85
N SER A 197 8.94 -17.26 7.86
CA SER A 197 9.23 -16.51 6.63
C SER A 197 10.53 -16.99 5.97
N ASP A 198 10.61 -16.86 4.63
CA ASP A 198 11.85 -17.00 3.87
C ASP A 198 12.85 -15.86 4.16
N MET A 199 12.43 -14.82 4.89
CA MET A 199 13.25 -13.74 5.44
C MET A 199 13.42 -13.91 6.94
N ALA A 200 14.03 -15.00 7.37
CA ALA A 200 14.24 -15.27 8.80
C ALA A 200 14.85 -14.07 9.53
N GLY A 201 14.22 -13.66 10.61
CA GLY A 201 14.69 -12.59 11.48
C GLY A 201 15.89 -13.01 12.35
N SER A 202 16.38 -12.06 13.15
CA SER A 202 17.46 -12.29 14.11
C SER A 202 17.04 -11.86 15.52
N SER A 203 17.36 -12.68 16.51
CA SER A 203 17.20 -12.36 17.93
C SER A 203 18.48 -11.82 18.59
N LYS A 204 19.54 -11.59 17.80
CA LYS A 204 20.88 -11.27 18.33
C LYS A 204 20.98 -9.97 19.12
N ASP A 205 20.07 -9.04 18.89
CA ASP A 205 20.06 -7.75 19.56
C ASP A 205 19.36 -7.77 20.94
N TYR A 206 18.88 -8.96 21.35
CA TYR A 206 18.19 -9.15 22.63
C TYR A 206 19.05 -9.99 23.58
N ALA A 207 19.14 -9.56 24.83
CA ALA A 207 19.88 -10.25 25.87
C ALA A 207 19.22 -11.57 26.29
N ASP A 208 17.89 -11.65 26.21
CA ASP A 208 17.08 -12.80 26.58
C ASP A 208 16.06 -13.10 25.46
N PHE A 209 15.86 -14.38 25.15
CA PHE A 209 14.92 -14.81 24.12
C PHE A 209 13.47 -14.52 24.51
N SER A 210 13.14 -14.55 25.80
CA SER A 210 11.80 -14.19 26.27
C SER A 210 11.48 -12.72 26.04
N ASP A 211 12.45 -11.84 26.25
CA ASP A 211 12.31 -10.40 25.97
C ASP A 211 12.11 -10.15 24.47
N PHE A 212 12.89 -10.84 23.63
CA PHE A 212 12.66 -10.82 22.18
C PHE A 212 11.22 -11.21 21.84
N MET A 213 10.72 -12.33 22.34
CA MET A 213 9.36 -12.82 22.07
C MET A 213 8.30 -11.79 22.45
N MET A 214 8.43 -11.18 23.64
CA MET A 214 7.50 -10.17 24.13
C MET A 214 7.53 -8.90 23.29
N GLU A 215 8.70 -8.45 22.85
CA GLU A 215 8.81 -7.28 21.97
C GLU A 215 8.21 -7.55 20.57
N GLN A 216 8.39 -8.75 20.02
CA GLN A 216 7.73 -9.11 18.76
C GLN A 216 6.20 -9.08 18.91
N LEU A 217 5.63 -9.57 20.01
CA LEU A 217 4.19 -9.50 20.27
C LEU A 217 3.69 -8.05 20.36
N LYS A 218 4.41 -7.15 21.01
CA LYS A 218 4.05 -5.72 21.08
C LYS A 218 4.03 -5.06 19.70
N LYS A 219 4.91 -5.49 18.78
CA LYS A 219 4.97 -5.01 17.40
C LYS A 219 4.00 -5.74 16.46
N SER A 220 3.31 -6.76 16.93
CA SER A 220 2.40 -7.57 16.13
C SER A 220 1.00 -6.97 16.07
N PRO A 221 0.46 -6.62 14.88
CA PRO A 221 -0.90 -6.09 14.74
C PRO A 221 -1.98 -6.96 15.36
N VAL A 222 -1.81 -8.29 15.35
CA VAL A 222 -2.77 -9.22 15.96
C VAL A 222 -2.97 -8.98 17.46
N SER A 223 -2.00 -8.44 18.17
CA SER A 223 -2.09 -8.08 19.59
C SER A 223 -3.10 -6.94 19.86
N TYR A 224 -3.55 -6.27 18.82
CA TYR A 224 -4.49 -5.15 18.85
C TYR A 224 -5.78 -5.47 18.05
N ALA A 225 -6.03 -6.73 17.73
CA ALA A 225 -7.18 -7.16 16.92
C ALA A 225 -8.52 -6.76 17.54
N GLU A 226 -8.61 -6.73 18.87
CA GLU A 226 -9.78 -6.26 19.63
C GLU A 226 -10.18 -4.81 19.38
N LYS A 227 -9.27 -4.01 18.80
CA LYS A 227 -9.51 -2.61 18.45
C LYS A 227 -9.92 -2.40 17.00
N ILE A 228 -9.89 -3.46 16.18
CA ILE A 228 -10.33 -3.41 14.79
C ILE A 228 -11.85 -3.54 14.75
N ASP A 229 -12.55 -2.43 14.58
CA ASP A 229 -14.01 -2.34 14.64
C ASP A 229 -14.65 -1.82 13.35
N ILE A 230 -13.94 -1.90 12.23
CA ILE A 230 -14.38 -1.52 10.88
C ILE A 230 -14.49 -2.74 9.98
N PRO A 231 -15.32 -2.72 8.91
CA PRO A 231 -15.34 -3.77 7.89
C PRO A 231 -13.96 -4.12 7.40
N PHE A 232 -13.55 -5.40 7.52
CA PHE A 232 -12.18 -5.84 7.35
C PHE A 232 -12.06 -7.03 6.39
N LEU A 233 -11.38 -6.84 5.25
CA LEU A 233 -11.13 -7.89 4.25
C LEU A 233 -9.66 -8.29 4.26
N ILE A 234 -9.40 -9.60 4.29
CA ILE A 234 -8.06 -10.19 4.22
C ILE A 234 -7.94 -10.94 2.90
N LEU A 235 -6.93 -10.59 2.07
CA LEU A 235 -6.61 -11.23 0.81
C LEU A 235 -5.19 -11.84 0.89
N HIS A 236 -5.04 -13.17 0.68
CA HIS A 236 -3.75 -13.82 0.87
C HIS A 236 -3.53 -14.98 -0.10
N GLY A 237 -2.30 -15.13 -0.61
CA GLY A 237 -1.86 -16.29 -1.38
C GLY A 237 -1.53 -17.46 -0.47
N MET A 238 -2.01 -18.67 -0.78
CA MET A 238 -1.79 -19.83 0.09
C MET A 238 -0.34 -20.35 0.07
N ASN A 239 0.44 -20.00 -0.98
CA ASN A 239 1.84 -20.40 -1.12
C ASN A 239 2.79 -19.21 -0.87
N ASP A 240 2.35 -18.24 -0.09
CA ASP A 240 3.18 -17.10 0.31
C ASP A 240 4.18 -17.53 1.39
N MET A 241 5.47 -17.57 1.01
CA MET A 241 6.57 -17.93 1.92
C MET A 241 7.23 -16.68 2.53
N ARG A 242 6.96 -15.49 1.97
CA ARG A 242 7.48 -14.21 2.46
C ARG A 242 6.68 -13.69 3.66
N CYS A 243 5.36 -13.71 3.53
CA CYS A 243 4.42 -13.49 4.61
C CYS A 243 3.53 -14.75 4.67
N PRO A 244 3.88 -15.75 5.51
CA PRO A 244 3.17 -17.01 5.55
C PRO A 244 1.66 -16.85 5.77
N VAL A 245 0.85 -17.72 5.15
CA VAL A 245 -0.62 -17.62 5.17
C VAL A 245 -1.22 -17.69 6.59
N GLU A 246 -0.46 -18.18 7.55
CA GLU A 246 -0.78 -18.21 8.98
C GLU A 246 -1.05 -16.81 9.54
N HIS A 247 -0.43 -15.77 9.00
CA HIS A 247 -0.76 -14.38 9.34
C HIS A 247 -2.23 -14.07 9.07
N ALA A 248 -2.74 -14.48 7.91
CA ALA A 248 -4.13 -14.28 7.53
C ALA A 248 -5.08 -15.06 8.45
N HIS A 249 -4.78 -16.33 8.71
CA HIS A 249 -5.58 -17.18 9.58
C HIS A 249 -5.66 -16.63 11.00
N GLN A 250 -4.53 -16.24 11.58
CA GLN A 250 -4.48 -15.75 12.95
C GLN A 250 -5.22 -14.42 13.09
N LEU A 251 -4.99 -13.46 12.18
CA LEU A 251 -5.67 -12.18 12.24
C LEU A 251 -7.18 -12.31 12.04
N PHE A 252 -7.61 -13.14 11.07
CA PHE A 252 -9.03 -13.43 10.83
C PHE A 252 -9.69 -14.00 12.10
N SER A 253 -9.08 -15.00 12.73
CA SER A 253 -9.61 -15.63 13.93
C SER A 253 -9.69 -14.64 15.09
N ALA A 254 -8.63 -13.84 15.31
CA ALA A 254 -8.60 -12.88 16.41
C ALA A 254 -9.68 -11.79 16.27
N VAL A 255 -9.84 -11.21 15.06
CA VAL A 255 -10.86 -10.18 14.84
C VAL A 255 -12.27 -10.76 14.92
N ARG A 256 -12.50 -11.99 14.40
CA ARG A 256 -13.81 -12.66 14.48
C ARG A 256 -14.19 -13.03 15.89
N GLU A 257 -13.25 -13.44 16.72
CA GLU A 257 -13.50 -13.78 18.12
C GLU A 257 -13.89 -12.56 18.94
N THR A 258 -13.18 -11.44 18.73
CA THR A 258 -13.41 -10.20 19.49
C THR A 258 -14.61 -9.41 18.97
N HIS A 259 -14.96 -9.54 17.69
CA HIS A 259 -16.05 -8.82 17.03
C HIS A 259 -16.90 -9.77 16.16
N PRO A 260 -17.73 -10.65 16.75
CA PRO A 260 -18.48 -11.67 16.02
C PRO A 260 -19.47 -11.11 14.98
N ASP A 261 -20.01 -9.92 15.19
CA ASP A 261 -20.97 -9.26 14.31
C ASP A 261 -20.33 -8.32 13.28
N LEU A 262 -19.02 -8.08 13.38
CA LEU A 262 -18.32 -7.23 12.43
C LEU A 262 -18.23 -7.91 11.07
N PRO A 263 -18.45 -7.20 9.94
CA PRO A 263 -18.16 -7.72 8.62
C PRO A 263 -16.66 -7.99 8.46
N VAL A 264 -16.25 -9.24 8.64
CA VAL A 264 -14.86 -9.70 8.41
C VAL A 264 -14.89 -10.84 7.43
N LYS A 265 -14.06 -10.76 6.39
CA LYS A 265 -13.92 -11.80 5.36
C LYS A 265 -12.45 -12.09 5.08
N MET A 266 -12.15 -13.36 4.87
CA MET A 266 -10.84 -13.80 4.38
C MET A 266 -11.03 -14.54 3.06
N ILE A 267 -10.23 -14.19 2.05
CA ILE A 267 -10.18 -14.87 0.76
C ILE A 267 -8.75 -15.35 0.53
N LEU A 268 -8.60 -16.65 0.37
CA LEU A 268 -7.33 -17.30 0.11
C LEU A 268 -7.24 -17.73 -1.35
N PHE A 269 -6.08 -17.50 -1.97
CA PHE A 269 -5.82 -17.80 -3.38
C PHE A 269 -4.88 -19.00 -3.50
N PRO A 270 -5.40 -20.18 -3.89
CA PRO A 270 -4.61 -21.40 -4.00
C PRO A 270 -3.45 -21.27 -4.98
N GLY A 271 -2.26 -21.75 -4.59
CA GLY A 271 -1.06 -21.73 -5.42
C GLY A 271 -0.39 -20.36 -5.57
N MET A 272 -0.98 -19.30 -5.05
CA MET A 272 -0.43 -17.94 -5.20
C MET A 272 0.63 -17.63 -4.14
N THR A 273 1.73 -17.03 -4.61
CA THR A 273 2.89 -16.62 -3.82
C THR A 273 2.79 -15.15 -3.39
N HIS A 274 3.84 -14.63 -2.75
CA HIS A 274 3.91 -13.22 -2.32
C HIS A 274 3.79 -12.20 -3.47
N SER A 275 4.21 -12.56 -4.68
CA SER A 275 4.11 -11.67 -5.84
C SER A 275 2.68 -11.49 -6.39
N PHE A 276 1.71 -12.27 -5.91
CA PHE A 276 0.31 -12.11 -6.25
C PHE A 276 -0.28 -10.86 -5.57
N PRO A 277 -1.09 -10.00 -6.23
CA PRO A 277 -1.68 -10.15 -7.57
C PRO A 277 -0.87 -9.52 -8.72
N MET A 278 0.34 -9.06 -8.50
CA MET A 278 1.18 -8.46 -9.56
C MET A 278 1.53 -9.48 -10.66
N GLY A 279 1.65 -10.75 -10.30
CA GLY A 279 1.80 -11.89 -11.19
C GLY A 279 0.77 -12.98 -10.89
N GLY A 280 0.75 -14.04 -11.70
CA GLY A 280 -0.16 -15.18 -11.53
C GLY A 280 -1.30 -15.22 -12.57
N PRO A 281 -2.18 -16.23 -12.49
CA PRO A 281 -3.29 -16.41 -13.41
C PRO A 281 -4.23 -15.20 -13.47
N ILE A 282 -4.67 -14.83 -14.67
CA ILE A 282 -5.44 -13.61 -14.89
C ILE A 282 -6.80 -13.62 -14.18
N ASP A 283 -7.46 -14.77 -14.16
CA ASP A 283 -8.75 -15.00 -13.51
C ASP A 283 -8.66 -14.78 -11.97
N LEU A 284 -7.60 -15.27 -11.34
CA LEU A 284 -7.36 -15.05 -9.92
C LEU A 284 -7.01 -13.60 -9.61
N ARG A 285 -6.27 -12.94 -10.51
CA ARG A 285 -5.96 -11.50 -10.37
C ARG A 285 -7.22 -10.65 -10.48
N ILE A 286 -8.10 -10.96 -11.43
CA ILE A 286 -9.41 -10.31 -11.56
C ILE A 286 -10.22 -10.53 -10.29
N ALA A 287 -10.35 -11.77 -9.80
CA ALA A 287 -11.07 -12.09 -8.57
C ALA A 287 -10.54 -11.34 -7.35
N HIS A 288 -9.21 -11.12 -7.26
CA HIS A 288 -8.57 -10.36 -6.19
C HIS A 288 -9.01 -8.88 -6.23
N TYR A 289 -8.89 -8.24 -7.40
CA TYR A 289 -9.27 -6.83 -7.55
C TYR A 289 -10.78 -6.63 -7.40
N ASP A 290 -11.61 -7.53 -7.92
CA ASP A 290 -13.07 -7.49 -7.75
C ASP A 290 -13.46 -7.59 -6.28
N ALA A 291 -12.79 -8.46 -5.51
CA ALA A 291 -13.03 -8.59 -4.08
C ALA A 291 -12.67 -7.31 -3.32
N MET A 292 -11.51 -6.71 -3.61
CA MET A 292 -11.05 -5.46 -3.00
C MET A 292 -12.00 -4.30 -3.35
N ILE A 293 -12.28 -4.09 -4.63
CA ILE A 293 -13.14 -3.01 -5.11
C ILE A 293 -14.57 -3.19 -4.61
N GLY A 294 -15.10 -4.41 -4.67
CA GLY A 294 -16.43 -4.72 -4.15
C GLY A 294 -16.56 -4.45 -2.66
N TRP A 295 -15.48 -4.68 -1.89
CA TRP A 295 -15.44 -4.37 -0.46
C TRP A 295 -15.52 -2.86 -0.21
N PHE A 296 -14.68 -2.08 -0.85
CA PHE A 296 -14.71 -0.62 -0.70
C PHE A 296 -16.01 0.00 -1.20
N LYS A 297 -16.54 -0.42 -2.35
CA LYS A 297 -17.85 0.07 -2.84
C LYS A 297 -19.01 -0.21 -1.88
N LYS A 298 -18.91 -1.26 -1.07
CA LYS A 298 -19.95 -1.62 -0.11
C LYS A 298 -19.90 -0.77 1.16
N TYR A 299 -18.71 -0.34 1.57
CA TYR A 299 -18.52 0.22 2.90
C TYR A 299 -18.01 1.67 2.90
N LEU A 300 -17.68 2.26 1.74
CA LEU A 300 -17.35 3.66 1.53
C LEU A 300 -18.48 4.38 0.78
#